data_5c192f00c0ea92bd29ad6d577a2c10dd
#
_entry.id   5c192f00c0ea92bd29ad6d577a2c10dd
#
_cell.length_a   1.000
_cell.length_b   1.000
_cell.length_c   1.000
_cell.angle_alpha   90.00
_cell.angle_beta   90.00
_cell.angle_gamma   90.00
#
_symmetry.space_group_name_H-M   'P 1'
#
loop_
_entity.id
_entity.type
_entity.pdbx_description
1 polymer ?
#
loop_
_entity_poly.entity_id
_entity_poly.type
_entity_poly.pdbx_seq_one_letter_code
_entity_poly.pdbx_strand_id
1 'polypeptide(L)'
;VSDGLDYIQVGNVEMPSRAYVSAFGFKGPDQQKKAGVLSGGERNRLNLALTLKQGGNLLLLDEPTNDLDVETLASLENALLEFPGCAVVVSHDRWFLDRVATHILAWEGTEENPDQWYWFEGNFESYEKNKIERLGPEAAKPHRVVHRKLTR
;
A
#
# COMPACT_ATOMS: atom_id res chain seq x y z
N VAL A 1 -12.72 4.17 15.92
CA VAL A 1 -13.15 3.95 14.52
C VAL A 1 -14.62 4.30 14.32
N SER A 2 -15.50 3.82 15.18
CA SER A 2 -16.94 3.99 15.02
C SER A 2 -17.56 5.08 15.91
N ASP A 3 -16.77 5.66 16.83
CA ASP A 3 -17.24 6.63 17.83
C ASP A 3 -18.46 6.10 18.64
N GLY A 4 -18.50 4.78 18.83
CA GLY A 4 -19.58 4.08 19.55
C GLY A 4 -20.77 3.68 18.67
N LEU A 5 -20.73 3.93 17.36
CA LEU A 5 -21.79 3.55 16.43
C LEU A 5 -21.66 2.09 15.99
N ASP A 6 -22.78 1.39 15.88
CA ASP A 6 -22.81 0.01 15.36
C ASP A 6 -22.59 -0.05 13.86
N TYR A 7 -22.96 1.00 13.13
CA TYR A 7 -22.74 1.16 11.69
C TYR A 7 -21.88 2.37 11.39
N ILE A 8 -21.08 2.28 10.36
CA ILE A 8 -20.20 3.36 9.88
C ILE A 8 -20.34 3.51 8.37
N GLN A 9 -20.14 4.73 7.91
CA GLN A 9 -20.03 5.03 6.49
C GLN A 9 -18.58 4.83 6.03
N VAL A 10 -18.40 4.06 4.96
CA VAL A 10 -17.10 3.87 4.29
C VAL A 10 -17.30 4.15 2.81
N GLY A 11 -16.84 5.30 2.34
CA GLY A 11 -17.20 5.81 1.02
C GLY A 11 -18.72 5.97 0.90
N ASN A 12 -19.32 5.30 -0.07
CA ASN A 12 -20.77 5.33 -0.32
C ASN A 12 -21.52 4.14 0.30
N VAL A 13 -20.86 3.31 1.08
CA VAL A 13 -21.44 2.09 1.66
C VAL A 13 -21.55 2.22 3.18
N GLU A 14 -22.72 1.93 3.71
CA GLU A 14 -22.94 1.77 5.14
C GLU A 14 -22.70 0.31 5.52
N MET A 15 -21.87 0.08 6.54
CA MET A 15 -21.54 -1.28 6.98
C MET A 15 -21.39 -1.36 8.50
N PRO A 16 -21.57 -2.57 9.11
CA PRO A 16 -21.31 -2.75 10.54
C PRO A 16 -19.89 -2.42 10.91
N SER A 17 -19.69 -1.59 11.94
CA SER A 17 -18.38 -1.15 12.40
C SER A 17 -17.47 -2.32 12.81
N ARG A 18 -18.06 -3.36 13.41
CA ARG A 18 -17.34 -4.57 13.81
C ARG A 18 -16.87 -5.41 12.62
N ALA A 19 -17.66 -5.49 11.56
CA ALA A 19 -17.27 -6.15 10.32
C ALA A 19 -16.10 -5.43 9.66
N TYR A 20 -16.18 -4.08 9.60
CA TYR A 20 -15.11 -3.25 9.06
C TYR A 20 -13.77 -3.47 9.76
N VAL A 21 -13.72 -3.33 11.09
CA VAL A 21 -12.45 -3.51 11.82
C VAL A 21 -11.96 -4.97 11.82
N SER A 22 -12.88 -5.93 11.67
CA SER A 22 -12.51 -7.35 11.52
C SER A 22 -11.71 -7.60 10.24
N ALA A 23 -12.01 -6.88 9.15
CA ALA A 23 -11.28 -6.96 7.90
C ALA A 23 -9.81 -6.49 8.04
N PHE A 24 -9.50 -5.66 9.03
CA PHE A 24 -8.15 -5.23 9.38
C PHE A 24 -7.52 -6.06 10.53
N GLY A 25 -8.02 -7.25 10.78
CA GLY A 25 -7.44 -8.21 11.74
C GLY A 25 -7.87 -8.00 13.19
N PHE A 26 -8.83 -7.11 13.48
CA PHE A 26 -9.37 -6.94 14.84
C PHE A 26 -10.61 -7.80 15.02
N LYS A 27 -10.44 -8.99 15.61
CA LYS A 27 -11.51 -9.98 15.82
C LYS A 27 -11.83 -10.16 17.30
N GLY A 28 -13.09 -10.39 17.61
CA GLY A 28 -13.55 -10.69 18.98
C GLY A 28 -13.10 -9.66 20.02
N PRO A 29 -12.36 -10.08 21.08
CA PRO A 29 -11.92 -9.21 22.18
C PRO A 29 -10.99 -8.07 21.72
N ASP A 30 -10.27 -8.25 20.60
CA ASP A 30 -9.34 -7.24 20.10
C ASP A 30 -10.03 -5.94 19.71
N GLN A 31 -11.30 -6.03 19.31
CA GLN A 31 -12.13 -4.87 18.96
C GLN A 31 -12.41 -3.94 20.15
N GLN A 32 -12.20 -4.41 21.38
CA GLN A 32 -12.42 -3.64 22.61
C GLN A 32 -11.11 -3.15 23.23
N LYS A 33 -9.96 -3.48 22.65
CA LYS A 33 -8.66 -2.98 23.11
C LYS A 33 -8.58 -1.46 22.99
N LYS A 34 -8.01 -0.82 24.00
CA LYS A 34 -7.67 0.60 23.92
C LYS A 34 -6.52 0.78 22.94
N ALA A 35 -6.57 1.82 22.11
CA ALA A 35 -5.53 2.12 21.12
C ALA A 35 -4.10 2.21 21.73
N GLY A 36 -3.99 2.66 22.98
CA GLY A 36 -2.71 2.79 23.67
C GLY A 36 -2.01 1.46 24.02
N VAL A 37 -2.74 0.31 24.02
CA VAL A 37 -2.16 -1.01 24.32
C VAL A 37 -1.91 -1.85 23.07
N LEU A 38 -2.19 -1.30 21.90
CA LEU A 38 -1.95 -1.97 20.63
C LEU A 38 -0.44 -2.08 20.34
N SER A 39 -0.03 -3.20 19.76
CA SER A 39 1.30 -3.37 19.18
C SER A 39 1.56 -2.41 18.01
N GLY A 40 2.80 -2.31 17.53
CA GLY A 40 3.15 -1.49 16.37
C GLY A 40 2.35 -1.89 15.13
N GLY A 41 2.31 -3.20 14.81
CA GLY A 41 1.55 -3.72 13.67
C GLY A 41 0.03 -3.50 13.82
N GLU A 42 -0.53 -3.73 15.02
CA GLU A 42 -1.95 -3.42 15.27
C GLU A 42 -2.27 -1.94 15.08
N ARG A 43 -1.38 -1.03 15.53
CA ARG A 43 -1.56 0.42 15.30
C ARG A 43 -1.51 0.78 13.82
N ASN A 44 -0.61 0.17 13.06
CA ASN A 44 -0.54 0.40 11.60
C ASN A 44 -1.83 -0.03 10.90
N ARG A 45 -2.35 -1.22 11.22
CA ARG A 45 -3.64 -1.69 10.69
C ARG A 45 -4.81 -0.80 11.10
N LEU A 46 -4.82 -0.32 12.35
CA LEU A 46 -5.85 0.61 12.81
C LEU A 46 -5.77 1.96 12.07
N ASN A 47 -4.58 2.51 11.88
CA ASN A 47 -4.38 3.76 11.15
C ASN A 47 -4.81 3.61 9.69
N LEU A 48 -4.48 2.49 9.05
CA LEU A 48 -4.91 2.17 7.70
C LEU A 48 -6.45 2.14 7.60
N ALA A 49 -7.11 1.43 8.52
CA ALA A 49 -8.56 1.38 8.59
C ALA A 49 -9.18 2.77 8.79
N LEU A 50 -8.59 3.61 9.64
CA LEU A 50 -9.06 4.99 9.85
C LEU A 50 -8.90 5.85 8.59
N THR A 51 -7.75 5.76 7.92
CA THR A 51 -7.46 6.51 6.69
C THR A 51 -8.46 6.17 5.59
N LEU A 52 -8.71 4.88 5.37
CA LEU A 52 -9.66 4.43 4.35
C LEU A 52 -11.10 4.80 4.69
N LYS A 53 -11.47 4.77 5.98
CA LYS A 53 -12.80 5.20 6.44
C LYS A 53 -13.06 6.69 6.24
N GLN A 54 -12.03 7.54 6.49
CA GLN A 54 -12.19 9.01 6.44
C GLN A 54 -12.70 9.51 5.09
N GLY A 55 -12.47 8.70 4.06
CA GLY A 55 -12.80 9.10 2.71
C GLY A 55 -11.90 10.27 2.25
N GLY A 56 -11.85 10.47 1.00
CA GLY A 56 -11.03 11.50 0.36
C GLY A 56 -11.06 11.22 -1.13
N ASN A 57 -10.42 12.05 -1.91
CA ASN A 57 -10.26 11.81 -3.34
C ASN A 57 -8.81 11.43 -3.71
N LEU A 58 -7.90 11.48 -2.74
CA LEU A 58 -6.50 11.10 -2.89
C LEU A 58 -6.00 10.40 -1.63
N LEU A 59 -5.46 9.18 -1.80
CA LEU A 59 -4.72 8.44 -0.77
C LEU A 59 -3.23 8.48 -1.08
N LEU A 60 -2.42 8.72 -0.04
CA LEU A 60 -0.96 8.58 -0.09
C LEU A 60 -0.58 7.49 0.91
N LEU A 61 -0.06 6.37 0.43
CA LEU A 61 0.30 5.22 1.23
C LEU A 61 1.78 4.89 1.03
N ASP A 62 2.53 4.82 2.13
CA ASP A 62 3.94 4.47 2.13
C ASP A 62 4.12 3.11 2.81
N GLU A 63 4.60 2.13 2.04
CA GLU A 63 4.81 0.73 2.45
C GLU A 63 3.61 0.13 3.23
N PRO A 64 2.37 0.23 2.69
CA PRO A 64 1.18 -0.16 3.45
C PRO A 64 1.06 -1.66 3.68
N THR A 65 1.85 -2.48 3.00
CA THR A 65 1.84 -3.95 3.11
C THR A 65 2.70 -4.47 4.25
N ASN A 66 3.55 -3.63 4.84
CA ASN A 66 4.44 -4.05 5.92
C ASN A 66 3.65 -4.53 7.14
N ASP A 67 4.08 -5.67 7.70
CA ASP A 67 3.49 -6.30 8.88
C ASP A 67 2.01 -6.72 8.72
N LEU A 68 1.49 -6.84 7.50
CA LEU A 68 0.15 -7.34 7.24
C LEU A 68 0.16 -8.87 7.07
N ASP A 69 -0.81 -9.53 7.68
CA ASP A 69 -1.14 -10.91 7.35
C ASP A 69 -1.93 -10.98 6.03
N VAL A 70 -2.06 -12.19 5.50
CA VAL A 70 -2.70 -12.44 4.19
C VAL A 70 -4.15 -11.92 4.13
N GLU A 71 -4.92 -12.08 5.23
CA GLU A 71 -6.32 -11.62 5.27
C GLU A 71 -6.40 -10.09 5.26
N THR A 72 -5.54 -9.42 6.02
CA THR A 72 -5.49 -7.95 6.06
C THR A 72 -4.98 -7.38 4.73
N LEU A 73 -3.99 -8.04 4.11
CA LEU A 73 -3.49 -7.66 2.77
C LEU A 73 -4.61 -7.72 1.73
N ALA A 74 -5.37 -8.82 1.70
CA ALA A 74 -6.51 -8.96 0.78
C ALA A 74 -7.58 -7.88 1.02
N SER A 75 -7.81 -7.52 2.29
CA SER A 75 -8.76 -6.44 2.64
C SER A 75 -8.26 -5.07 2.16
N LEU A 76 -6.96 -4.79 2.27
CA LEU A 76 -6.34 -3.57 1.74
C LEU A 76 -6.47 -3.51 0.21
N GLU A 77 -6.15 -4.59 -0.49
CA GLU A 77 -6.26 -4.68 -1.94
C GLU A 77 -7.69 -4.38 -2.41
N ASN A 78 -8.68 -5.04 -1.82
CA ASN A 78 -10.08 -4.79 -2.14
C ASN A 78 -10.50 -3.35 -1.87
N ALA A 79 -10.08 -2.78 -0.73
CA ALA A 79 -10.39 -1.40 -0.39
C ALA A 79 -9.79 -0.40 -1.39
N LEU A 80 -8.58 -0.67 -1.90
CA LEU A 80 -7.95 0.17 -2.92
C LEU A 80 -8.61 0.04 -4.29
N LEU A 81 -9.00 -1.17 -4.69
CA LEU A 81 -9.70 -1.42 -5.96
C LEU A 81 -11.09 -0.77 -6.00
N GLU A 82 -11.77 -0.70 -4.85
CA GLU A 82 -13.08 -0.07 -4.70
C GLU A 82 -13.02 1.42 -4.34
N PHE A 83 -11.82 1.96 -4.10
CA PHE A 83 -11.67 3.36 -3.70
C PHE A 83 -12.06 4.30 -4.85
N PRO A 84 -13.00 5.24 -4.63
CA PRO A 84 -13.55 6.08 -5.70
C PRO A 84 -12.65 7.27 -6.09
N GLY A 85 -11.43 7.32 -5.58
CA GLY A 85 -10.43 8.37 -5.81
C GLY A 85 -9.15 7.86 -6.42
N CYS A 86 -8.11 8.67 -6.34
CA CYS A 86 -6.75 8.30 -6.72
C CYS A 86 -5.98 7.77 -5.52
N ALA A 87 -5.15 6.74 -5.72
CA ALA A 87 -4.21 6.26 -4.72
C ALA A 87 -2.78 6.32 -5.27
N VAL A 88 -1.87 6.92 -4.51
CA VAL A 88 -0.43 6.85 -4.76
C VAL A 88 0.17 5.97 -3.69
N VAL A 89 0.76 4.87 -4.10
CA VAL A 89 1.33 3.87 -3.21
C VAL A 89 2.81 3.73 -3.47
N VAL A 90 3.62 3.87 -2.42
CA VAL A 90 5.03 3.48 -2.43
C VAL A 90 5.12 2.09 -1.84
N SER A 91 5.63 1.12 -2.58
CA SER A 91 5.81 -0.24 -2.09
C SER A 91 6.92 -0.98 -2.83
N HIS A 92 7.58 -1.90 -2.12
CA HIS A 92 8.52 -2.87 -2.68
C HIS A 92 7.87 -4.25 -2.92
N ASP A 93 6.61 -4.42 -2.53
CA ASP A 93 5.85 -5.66 -2.76
C ASP A 93 5.34 -5.72 -4.20
N ARG A 94 6.06 -6.48 -5.03
CA ARG A 94 5.75 -6.63 -6.47
C ARG A 94 4.40 -7.29 -6.71
N TRP A 95 4.03 -8.27 -5.88
CA TRP A 95 2.76 -8.98 -5.99
C TRP A 95 1.57 -8.07 -5.68
N PHE A 96 1.73 -7.25 -4.66
CA PHE A 96 0.73 -6.24 -4.33
C PHE A 96 0.59 -5.21 -5.44
N LEU A 97 1.71 -4.63 -5.91
CA LEU A 97 1.70 -3.67 -7.02
C LEU A 97 1.10 -4.26 -8.31
N ASP A 98 1.36 -5.54 -8.58
CA ASP A 98 0.81 -6.19 -9.76
C ASP A 98 -0.72 -6.32 -9.71
N ARG A 99 -1.28 -6.50 -8.52
CA ARG A 99 -2.73 -6.64 -8.33
C ARG A 99 -3.48 -5.30 -8.27
N VAL A 100 -2.86 -4.24 -7.75
CA VAL A 100 -3.58 -2.98 -7.49
C VAL A 100 -3.18 -1.83 -8.40
N ALA A 101 -1.95 -1.83 -8.94
CA ALA A 101 -1.46 -0.71 -9.72
C ALA A 101 -2.04 -0.70 -11.14
N THR A 102 -2.54 0.44 -11.55
CA THR A 102 -2.93 0.75 -12.93
C THR A 102 -1.84 1.51 -13.68
N HIS A 103 -0.95 2.16 -12.92
CA HIS A 103 0.17 2.92 -13.45
C HIS A 103 1.37 2.74 -12.52
N ILE A 104 2.57 2.77 -13.08
CA ILE A 104 3.84 2.69 -12.34
C ILE A 104 4.65 3.95 -12.62
N LEU A 105 5.08 4.62 -11.55
CA LEU A 105 6.11 5.65 -11.61
C LEU A 105 7.40 5.05 -11.06
N ALA A 106 8.29 4.65 -11.95
CA ALA A 106 9.53 3.98 -11.59
C ALA A 106 10.71 4.93 -11.63
N TRP A 107 11.54 4.86 -10.61
CA TRP A 107 12.86 5.45 -10.68
C TRP A 107 13.81 4.48 -11.44
N GLU A 108 14.34 4.94 -12.56
CA GLU A 108 15.27 4.19 -13.42
C GLU A 108 16.65 4.88 -13.49
N GLY A 109 16.91 5.78 -12.55
CA GLY A 109 18.14 6.55 -12.50
C GLY A 109 19.39 5.69 -12.34
N THR A 110 20.49 6.20 -12.86
CA THR A 110 21.85 5.66 -12.72
C THR A 110 22.72 6.67 -11.98
N GLU A 111 23.96 6.30 -11.64
CA GLU A 111 24.92 7.26 -11.06
C GLU A 111 25.22 8.44 -12.00
N GLU A 112 25.16 8.21 -13.32
CA GLU A 112 25.39 9.22 -14.35
C GLU A 112 24.15 10.08 -14.61
N ASN A 113 22.96 9.53 -14.42
CA ASN A 113 21.69 10.20 -14.63
C ASN A 113 20.69 9.87 -13.50
N PRO A 114 20.85 10.49 -12.32
CA PRO A 114 20.09 10.11 -11.12
C PRO A 114 18.62 10.55 -11.17
N ASP A 115 18.25 11.48 -12.02
CA ASP A 115 16.90 12.08 -12.06
C ASP A 115 15.97 11.42 -13.08
N GLN A 116 16.28 10.20 -13.49
CA GLN A 116 15.50 9.51 -14.51
C GLN A 116 14.30 8.79 -13.88
N TRP A 117 13.10 9.30 -14.16
CA TRP A 117 11.82 8.70 -13.81
C TRP A 117 11.10 8.23 -15.06
N TYR A 118 10.43 7.09 -14.96
CA TYR A 118 9.66 6.51 -16.05
C TYR A 118 8.21 6.30 -15.61
N TRP A 119 7.29 6.90 -16.37
CA TRP A 119 5.86 6.72 -16.19
C TRP A 119 5.37 5.62 -17.14
N PHE A 120 4.69 4.63 -16.60
CA PHE A 120 4.17 3.49 -17.32
C PHE A 120 2.70 3.26 -16.99
N GLU A 121 1.85 3.10 -18.01
CA GLU A 121 0.47 2.70 -17.86
C GLU A 121 0.38 1.17 -17.94
N GLY A 122 0.01 0.54 -16.84
CA GLY A 122 -0.07 -0.90 -16.65
C GLY A 122 0.30 -1.33 -15.24
N ASN A 123 0.23 -2.64 -15.00
CA ASN A 123 0.63 -3.26 -13.75
C ASN A 123 2.16 -3.48 -13.69
N PHE A 124 2.63 -4.01 -12.57
CA PHE A 124 4.06 -4.19 -12.34
C PHE A 124 4.70 -5.19 -13.30
N GLU A 125 4.05 -6.32 -13.59
CA GLU A 125 4.55 -7.33 -14.53
C GLU A 125 4.71 -6.76 -15.94
N SER A 126 3.75 -5.99 -16.41
CA SER A 126 3.80 -5.32 -17.71
C SER A 126 4.91 -4.28 -17.78
N TYR A 127 5.12 -3.54 -16.69
CA TYR A 127 6.24 -2.61 -16.57
C TYR A 127 7.59 -3.32 -16.64
N GLU A 128 7.78 -4.43 -15.91
CA GLU A 128 9.04 -5.19 -15.97
C GLU A 128 9.34 -5.69 -17.40
N LYS A 129 8.35 -6.22 -18.10
CA LYS A 129 8.49 -6.63 -19.50
C LYS A 129 8.91 -5.47 -20.40
N ASN A 130 8.23 -4.33 -20.29
CA ASN A 130 8.56 -3.12 -21.03
C ASN A 130 9.98 -2.61 -20.70
N LYS A 131 10.37 -2.64 -19.43
CA LYS A 131 11.71 -2.25 -19.00
C LYS A 131 12.80 -3.12 -19.65
N ILE A 132 12.60 -4.44 -19.70
CA ILE A 132 13.52 -5.37 -20.34
C ILE A 132 13.61 -5.10 -21.85
N GLU A 133 12.51 -4.85 -22.52
CA GLU A 133 12.47 -4.52 -23.95
C GLU A 133 13.23 -3.22 -24.27
N ARG A 134 13.07 -2.17 -23.43
CA ARG A 134 13.71 -0.87 -23.63
C ARG A 134 15.18 -0.83 -23.26
N LEU A 135 15.57 -1.45 -22.17
CA LEU A 135 16.87 -1.30 -21.53
C LEU A 135 17.72 -2.59 -21.59
N GLY A 136 17.14 -3.68 -22.11
CA GLY A 136 17.79 -4.98 -22.19
C GLY A 136 17.63 -5.83 -20.92
N PRO A 137 17.99 -7.14 -20.99
CA PRO A 137 17.75 -8.11 -19.90
C PRO A 137 18.53 -7.80 -18.61
N GLU A 138 19.61 -7.05 -18.67
CA GLU A 138 20.37 -6.63 -17.49
C GLU A 138 19.60 -5.64 -16.61
N ALA A 139 18.64 -4.90 -17.17
CA ALA A 139 17.81 -3.95 -16.44
C ALA A 139 16.84 -4.60 -15.44
N ALA A 140 16.55 -5.89 -15.59
CA ALA A 140 15.73 -6.65 -14.65
C ALA A 140 16.51 -7.11 -13.40
N LYS A 141 17.85 -7.02 -13.40
CA LYS A 141 18.65 -7.39 -12.25
C LYS A 141 18.57 -6.30 -11.18
N PRO A 142 18.31 -6.65 -9.91
CA PRO A 142 18.32 -5.66 -8.85
C PRO A 142 19.69 -5.00 -8.76
N HIS A 143 19.78 -3.71 -9.03
CA HIS A 143 20.98 -2.94 -8.80
C HIS A 143 21.23 -2.84 -7.29
N ARG A 144 22.38 -3.37 -6.84
CA ARG A 144 22.82 -3.19 -5.46
C ARG A 144 23.25 -1.72 -5.33
N VAL A 145 22.49 -0.93 -4.58
CA VAL A 145 22.90 0.43 -4.25
C VAL A 145 24.20 0.36 -3.45
N VAL A 146 25.30 0.78 -4.07
CA VAL A 146 26.59 0.88 -3.39
C VAL A 146 26.57 2.16 -2.57
N HIS A 147 26.26 2.07 -1.28
CA HIS A 147 26.37 3.20 -0.39
C HIS A 147 27.81 3.68 -0.32
N ARG A 148 28.03 4.94 -0.68
CA ARG A 148 29.32 5.62 -0.51
C ARG A 148 29.71 5.54 0.96
N LYS A 149 30.86 4.94 1.27
CA LYS A 149 31.38 4.92 2.65
C LYS A 149 31.53 6.34 3.14
N LEU A 150 30.91 6.65 4.28
CA LEU A 150 31.15 7.91 5.00
C LEU A 150 32.64 7.94 5.36
N THR A 151 33.42 8.79 4.72
CA THR A 151 34.76 9.13 5.15
C THR A 151 34.63 10.04 6.37
N ARG A 152 35.21 9.58 7.48
CA ARG A 152 35.40 10.39 8.70
C ARG A 152 36.45 11.46 8.44
#